data_203d4a4d2b56eb87b0fc56948715dc8b
#
_entry.id   203d4a4d2b56eb87b0fc56948715dc8b
#
_cell.length_a   1.000
_cell.length_b   1.000
_cell.length_c   1.000
_cell.angle_alpha   90.00
_cell.angle_beta   90.00
_cell.angle_gamma   90.00
#
_symmetry.space_group_name_H-M   'P 1'
#
loop_
_entity.id
_entity.type
_entity.pdbx_description
1 polymer ?
#
loop_
_entity_poly.entity_id
_entity_poly.type
_entity_poly.pdbx_seq_one_letter_code
_entity_poly.pdbx_strand_id
1 'polypeptide(L)'
;MSANIEKVWQSKKEKQNHLPPRRKGTKLHQGEHLINLVNLRVLVSLWQFYLFWSSGLLLLQLYLCGLGKGNKYLKDRKVGRRKELPFLEKVKITDIGSEGNALARVENLVVFVPMLIPGDIVDIRVIKKRKKYLEGRVVKFHEYSADRIEPRCIHFGVCGGCKWQHLPYILQLKYKEKQVLDNLTRIGKVDLPEIMPIMGSSEIFLYRNKLEFTFSDKRWLTKEEVDSASDFGKEDALGFHIPGLFDKVLDIKECHLQPEPSNSIKNAVRQYAHEHKLQFFDLREQKGFLRNIVIRNSLDGKVMVIVVFFHDDTEKRTGLLDFLSSEFPQITSLMYVINSKRNDSLNDQDPILYKGDNHLVEEMDGLKFRIGPKSFYQTNTRQALELYRIARDFAGLTGKEIVYDLYSGTGTIANFIAASAARVIGIEYVEEAVEDAKINSELNGILNTYFFAGDMKDVLTSSFFDSNGKPDVIITDPPRAGMHEDVIKIIAAAAPDKIVYISCNPSTQSRDIQLFSGDYFVKAVQPVDMFPHTHHIENVVLLKRRVS
;
A
#
# COMPACT_ATOMS: atom_id res chain seq x y z
N MET A 1 -12.27 -47.78 -9.52
CA MET A 1 -11.91 -46.89 -8.39
C MET A 1 -13.06 -46.01 -7.94
N SER A 2 -14.32 -46.42 -8.10
CA SER A 2 -15.50 -45.60 -7.72
C SER A 2 -16.38 -46.20 -6.61
N ALA A 3 -15.90 -47.21 -5.90
CA ALA A 3 -16.67 -47.90 -4.85
C ALA A 3 -16.26 -47.56 -3.41
N ASN A 4 -15.28 -46.70 -3.20
CA ASN A 4 -14.76 -46.38 -1.84
C ASN A 4 -15.15 -44.96 -1.33
N ILE A 5 -15.83 -44.15 -2.10
CA ILE A 5 -16.21 -42.77 -1.70
C ILE A 5 -17.59 -42.76 -1.02
N GLU A 6 -18.50 -43.70 -1.34
CA GLU A 6 -19.83 -43.75 -0.70
C GLU A 6 -19.81 -44.29 0.75
N LYS A 7 -18.86 -45.13 1.11
CA LYS A 7 -18.77 -45.66 2.49
C LYS A 7 -18.27 -44.65 3.53
N VAL A 8 -17.59 -43.60 3.13
CA VAL A 8 -17.12 -42.56 4.05
C VAL A 8 -18.20 -41.51 4.34
N TRP A 9 -19.18 -41.36 3.44
CA TRP A 9 -20.27 -40.40 3.62
C TRP A 9 -21.41 -40.90 4.51
N GLN A 10 -21.65 -42.18 4.55
CA GLN A 10 -22.70 -42.78 5.43
C GLN A 10 -22.24 -42.86 6.91
N SER A 11 -20.96 -43.03 7.19
CA SER A 11 -20.45 -43.09 8.58
C SER A 11 -20.45 -41.76 9.33
N LYS A 12 -20.56 -40.62 8.65
CA LYS A 12 -20.65 -39.28 9.27
C LYS A 12 -22.09 -38.86 9.62
N LYS A 13 -23.10 -39.48 9.07
CA LYS A 13 -24.53 -39.18 9.38
C LYS A 13 -25.05 -39.90 10.64
N GLU A 14 -24.44 -40.98 11.07
CA GLU A 14 -24.91 -41.74 12.24
C GLU A 14 -24.35 -41.27 13.59
N LYS A 15 -23.38 -40.33 13.59
CA LYS A 15 -22.76 -39.81 14.85
C LYS A 15 -23.41 -38.52 15.41
N GLN A 16 -24.51 -38.04 14.82
CA GLN A 16 -25.18 -36.81 15.29
C GLN A 16 -26.45 -37.02 16.14
N ASN A 17 -26.83 -38.26 16.47
CA ASN A 17 -28.11 -38.56 17.15
C ASN A 17 -28.00 -39.18 18.54
N HIS A 18 -26.96 -38.90 19.33
CA HIS A 18 -26.95 -39.30 20.74
C HIS A 18 -26.37 -38.23 21.64
N LEU A 19 -27.25 -37.34 22.13
CA LEU A 19 -27.00 -36.52 23.32
C LEU A 19 -28.13 -36.77 24.33
N PRO A 20 -27.82 -36.99 25.61
CA PRO A 20 -28.79 -37.32 26.66
C PRO A 20 -29.61 -36.08 27.09
N PRO A 21 -30.83 -36.28 27.68
CA PRO A 21 -31.76 -35.19 27.98
C PRO A 21 -31.31 -34.35 29.16
N ARG A 22 -31.29 -33.03 28.99
CA ARG A 22 -31.06 -32.04 30.05
C ARG A 22 -32.29 -31.90 30.93
N ARG A 23 -32.08 -31.95 32.24
CA ARG A 23 -33.06 -31.73 33.31
C ARG A 23 -33.65 -30.31 33.25
N LYS A 24 -34.96 -30.22 33.47
CA LYS A 24 -35.74 -29.00 33.67
C LYS A 24 -35.27 -28.25 34.94
N GLY A 25 -35.11 -26.94 34.84
CA GLY A 25 -35.03 -26.10 36.03
C GLY A 25 -34.61 -24.66 35.66
N THR A 26 -35.54 -23.73 35.95
CA THR A 26 -35.44 -22.26 36.02
C THR A 26 -35.52 -21.47 34.70
N LYS A 27 -36.74 -21.01 34.45
CA LYS A 27 -37.06 -19.82 33.64
C LYS A 27 -36.62 -18.58 34.43
N LEU A 28 -35.94 -17.63 33.80
CA LEU A 28 -36.27 -16.18 33.82
C LEU A 28 -35.18 -15.35 33.11
N HIS A 29 -35.66 -14.38 32.30
CA HIS A 29 -34.93 -13.25 31.72
C HIS A 29 -33.90 -13.47 30.61
N GLN A 30 -34.37 -13.74 29.37
CA GLN A 30 -33.63 -13.42 28.13
C GLN A 30 -34.53 -12.90 26.99
N GLY A 31 -35.77 -12.52 27.25
CA GLY A 31 -36.71 -12.02 26.23
C GLY A 31 -36.75 -10.52 26.01
N GLU A 32 -36.29 -9.72 26.95
CA GLU A 32 -36.50 -8.24 26.87
C GLU A 32 -35.36 -7.44 26.22
N HIS A 33 -34.14 -7.95 26.14
CA HIS A 33 -33.03 -7.22 25.55
C HIS A 33 -32.93 -7.27 24.01
N LEU A 34 -33.53 -8.26 23.34
CA LEU A 34 -33.53 -8.32 21.86
C LEU A 34 -34.59 -7.43 21.21
N ILE A 35 -35.70 -7.19 21.91
CA ILE A 35 -36.78 -6.31 21.42
C ILE A 35 -36.34 -4.83 21.45
N ASN A 36 -35.52 -4.42 22.42
CA ASN A 36 -35.02 -3.05 22.55
C ASN A 36 -33.97 -2.67 21.49
N LEU A 37 -33.17 -3.61 20.97
CA LEU A 37 -32.16 -3.32 19.94
C LEU A 37 -32.75 -3.14 18.54
N VAL A 38 -33.83 -3.87 18.21
CA VAL A 38 -34.53 -3.72 16.93
C VAL A 38 -35.34 -2.43 16.90
N ASN A 39 -35.97 -2.06 18.01
CA ASN A 39 -36.72 -0.81 18.13
C ASN A 39 -35.80 0.43 18.12
N LEU A 40 -34.58 0.33 18.63
CA LEU A 40 -33.63 1.46 18.61
C LEU A 40 -33.12 1.77 17.19
N ARG A 41 -32.90 0.73 16.35
CA ARG A 41 -32.49 0.94 14.94
C ARG A 41 -33.61 1.51 14.08
N VAL A 42 -34.84 1.11 14.30
CA VAL A 42 -36.01 1.68 13.60
C VAL A 42 -36.30 3.11 14.06
N LEU A 43 -36.15 3.42 15.34
CA LEU A 43 -36.33 4.77 15.87
C LEU A 43 -35.23 5.73 15.39
N VAL A 44 -33.96 5.30 15.26
CA VAL A 44 -32.87 6.13 14.72
C VAL A 44 -33.10 6.43 13.23
N SER A 45 -33.56 5.47 12.44
CA SER A 45 -33.88 5.70 11.02
C SER A 45 -35.11 6.59 10.84
N LEU A 46 -36.14 6.44 11.68
CA LEU A 46 -37.30 7.33 11.67
C LEU A 46 -36.97 8.74 12.17
N TRP A 47 -36.03 8.88 13.12
CA TRP A 47 -35.59 10.20 13.61
C TRP A 47 -34.73 10.92 12.55
N GLN A 48 -33.92 10.23 11.80
CA GLN A 48 -33.19 10.79 10.65
C GLN A 48 -34.14 11.21 9.52
N PHE A 49 -35.22 10.45 9.28
CA PHE A 49 -36.24 10.82 8.29
C PHE A 49 -37.08 12.02 8.76
N TYR A 50 -37.39 12.11 10.06
CA TYR A 50 -38.15 13.24 10.65
C TYR A 50 -37.33 14.54 10.64
N LEU A 51 -36.01 14.47 10.90
CA LEU A 51 -35.13 15.63 10.82
C LEU A 51 -34.92 16.09 9.37
N PHE A 52 -34.93 15.18 8.40
CA PHE A 52 -34.85 15.55 6.98
C PHE A 52 -36.14 16.19 6.47
N TRP A 53 -37.28 15.73 6.94
CA TRP A 53 -38.60 16.27 6.54
C TRP A 53 -38.94 17.58 7.26
N SER A 54 -38.60 17.71 8.53
CA SER A 54 -38.79 18.97 9.29
C SER A 54 -37.87 20.09 8.81
N SER A 55 -36.65 19.78 8.36
CA SER A 55 -35.73 20.76 7.75
C SER A 55 -36.25 21.23 6.38
N GLY A 56 -36.85 20.35 5.60
CA GLY A 56 -37.46 20.70 4.30
C GLY A 56 -38.69 21.59 4.44
N LEU A 57 -39.58 21.35 5.43
CA LEU A 57 -40.73 22.19 5.69
C LEU A 57 -40.34 23.57 6.30
N LEU A 58 -39.28 23.61 7.12
CA LEU A 58 -38.77 24.86 7.67
C LEU A 58 -38.14 25.75 6.58
N LEU A 59 -37.51 25.17 5.60
CA LEU A 59 -36.96 25.89 4.44
C LEU A 59 -38.07 26.39 3.51
N LEU A 60 -39.17 25.66 3.33
CA LEU A 60 -40.30 26.09 2.52
C LEU A 60 -41.10 27.18 3.23
N GLN A 61 -41.27 27.14 4.55
CA GLN A 61 -41.91 28.17 5.34
C GLN A 61 -41.08 29.46 5.42
N LEU A 62 -39.77 29.37 5.46
CA LEU A 62 -38.86 30.52 5.38
C LEU A 62 -38.84 31.14 3.98
N TYR A 63 -39.07 30.36 2.91
CA TYR A 63 -39.17 30.87 1.54
C TYR A 63 -40.50 31.59 1.26
N LEU A 64 -41.59 31.19 1.88
CA LEU A 64 -42.90 31.79 1.72
C LEU A 64 -43.13 32.99 2.65
N CYS A 65 -42.44 33.11 3.79
CA CYS A 65 -42.46 34.29 4.66
C CYS A 65 -41.51 35.42 4.21
N GLY A 66 -40.64 35.19 3.22
CA GLY A 66 -39.65 36.18 2.75
C GLY A 66 -40.17 37.21 1.73
N LEU A 67 -41.42 37.11 1.26
CA LEU A 67 -42.00 38.00 0.25
C LEU A 67 -42.76 39.22 0.77
N GLY A 68 -42.61 39.56 2.02
CA GLY A 68 -43.31 40.72 2.58
C GLY A 68 -42.66 41.28 3.83
N LYS A 69 -41.52 41.96 3.69
CA LYS A 69 -41.09 43.15 4.47
C LYS A 69 -39.63 43.49 4.13
N GLY A 70 -39.43 44.72 3.73
CA GLY A 70 -38.18 45.25 3.23
C GLY A 70 -36.97 45.12 4.15
N ASN A 71 -35.89 44.88 3.51
CA ASN A 71 -34.51 45.27 3.76
C ASN A 71 -34.18 45.94 5.10
N LYS A 72 -33.67 45.13 6.06
CA LYS A 72 -32.76 45.62 7.12
C LYS A 72 -32.28 44.40 7.92
N TYR A 73 -31.25 43.68 7.45
CA TYR A 73 -30.34 42.82 8.24
C TYR A 73 -29.43 41.99 7.27
N LEU A 74 -28.92 42.65 6.23
CA LEU A 74 -27.62 42.22 5.65
C LEU A 74 -26.54 42.88 6.53
N LYS A 75 -26.34 42.39 7.74
CA LYS A 75 -25.09 42.62 8.45
C LYS A 75 -23.99 41.91 7.65
N ASP A 76 -23.10 42.74 7.12
CA ASP A 76 -21.83 42.36 6.50
C ASP A 76 -21.22 41.16 7.21
N ARG A 77 -21.36 39.94 6.65
CA ARG A 77 -20.36 38.96 6.83
C ARG A 77 -19.13 39.56 6.15
N LYS A 78 -18.26 40.19 6.92
CA LYS A 78 -16.89 40.46 6.51
C LYS A 78 -16.35 39.13 5.97
N VAL A 79 -16.36 38.98 4.66
CA VAL A 79 -15.53 37.98 3.97
C VAL A 79 -14.13 38.36 4.38
N GLY A 80 -13.62 37.66 5.40
CA GLY A 80 -12.28 37.90 5.90
C GLY A 80 -11.38 37.81 4.65
N ARG A 81 -10.74 38.94 4.30
CA ARG A 81 -9.73 38.97 3.22
C ARG A 81 -8.82 37.79 3.49
N ARG A 82 -8.88 36.74 2.63
CA ARG A 82 -7.88 35.68 2.65
C ARG A 82 -6.54 36.41 2.59
N LYS A 83 -5.76 36.31 3.67
CA LYS A 83 -4.41 36.87 3.70
C LYS A 83 -3.70 36.33 2.48
N GLU A 84 -3.26 37.20 1.60
CA GLU A 84 -2.53 36.82 0.40
C GLU A 84 -1.29 36.07 0.83
N LEU A 85 -1.10 34.87 0.30
CA LEU A 85 0.06 34.03 0.64
C LEU A 85 1.30 34.62 -0.06
N PRO A 86 2.49 34.61 0.58
CA PRO A 86 3.67 35.27 0.05
C PRO A 86 4.11 34.68 -1.29
N PHE A 87 4.69 35.52 -2.11
CA PHE A 87 5.46 35.16 -3.29
C PHE A 87 6.95 35.30 -2.91
N LEU A 88 7.73 34.28 -3.20
CA LEU A 88 9.16 34.22 -2.85
C LEU A 88 9.97 34.20 -4.13
N GLU A 89 10.85 35.16 -4.28
CA GLU A 89 11.65 35.33 -5.49
C GLU A 89 13.07 34.76 -5.33
N LYS A 90 13.61 34.19 -6.39
CA LYS A 90 15.00 33.69 -6.50
C LYS A 90 15.45 32.82 -5.32
N VAL A 91 14.57 31.93 -4.88
CA VAL A 91 14.85 31.03 -3.76
C VAL A 91 15.77 29.91 -4.25
N LYS A 92 16.92 29.76 -3.60
CA LYS A 92 17.84 28.64 -3.83
C LYS A 92 17.38 27.42 -3.04
N ILE A 93 17.20 26.30 -3.72
CA ILE A 93 16.90 25.00 -3.12
C ILE A 93 18.19 24.43 -2.53
N THR A 94 18.13 24.01 -1.28
CA THR A 94 19.33 23.60 -0.52
C THR A 94 19.35 22.13 -0.15
N ASP A 95 18.19 21.45 -0.07
CA ASP A 95 18.14 20.08 0.40
C ASP A 95 16.86 19.37 -0.09
N ILE A 96 16.72 18.10 0.24
CA ILE A 96 15.51 17.28 0.04
C ILE A 96 15.04 16.81 1.42
N GLY A 97 13.76 17.02 1.70
CA GLY A 97 13.11 16.58 2.92
C GLY A 97 12.42 15.23 2.78
N SER A 98 11.75 14.82 3.84
CA SER A 98 10.85 13.66 3.83
C SER A 98 9.80 13.77 2.71
N GLU A 99 9.30 12.65 2.24
CA GLU A 99 8.34 12.55 1.13
C GLU A 99 8.87 13.03 -0.23
N GLY A 100 10.18 13.25 -0.35
CA GLY A 100 10.83 13.59 -1.61
C GLY A 100 10.61 15.01 -2.10
N ASN A 101 10.09 15.91 -1.28
CA ASN A 101 9.96 17.31 -1.61
C ASN A 101 11.28 18.04 -1.38
N ALA A 102 11.70 18.83 -2.34
CA ALA A 102 12.83 19.74 -2.18
C ALA A 102 12.51 20.80 -1.14
N LEU A 103 13.52 21.28 -0.44
CA LEU A 103 13.35 22.31 0.57
C LEU A 103 14.34 23.46 0.42
N ALA A 104 13.87 24.62 0.84
CA ALA A 104 14.66 25.81 1.05
C ALA A 104 14.38 26.39 2.44
N ARG A 105 15.26 27.27 2.91
CA ARG A 105 15.03 28.09 4.10
C ARG A 105 14.89 29.55 3.67
N VAL A 106 13.75 30.14 4.00
CA VAL A 106 13.47 31.55 3.75
C VAL A 106 13.12 32.17 5.09
N GLU A 107 13.92 33.13 5.52
CA GLU A 107 13.91 33.66 6.87
C GLU A 107 14.06 32.50 7.89
N ASN A 108 13.09 32.31 8.78
CA ASN A 108 13.12 31.23 9.77
C ASN A 108 12.15 30.08 9.45
N LEU A 109 11.63 30.01 8.21
CA LEU A 109 10.68 28.99 7.81
C LEU A 109 11.29 28.08 6.74
N VAL A 110 10.96 26.80 6.84
CA VAL A 110 11.23 25.82 5.78
C VAL A 110 10.14 25.91 4.73
N VAL A 111 10.51 25.93 3.45
CA VAL A 111 9.61 25.92 2.31
C VAL A 111 9.78 24.59 1.58
N PHE A 112 8.71 23.80 1.49
CA PHE A 112 8.69 22.55 0.73
C PHE A 112 8.11 22.80 -0.66
N VAL A 113 8.81 22.31 -1.69
CA VAL A 113 8.40 22.46 -3.08
C VAL A 113 8.63 21.14 -3.83
N PRO A 114 7.62 20.57 -4.47
CA PRO A 114 7.80 19.34 -5.24
C PRO A 114 8.57 19.58 -6.53
N MET A 115 9.17 18.51 -7.08
CA MET A 115 9.79 18.47 -8.42
C MET A 115 11.00 19.38 -8.61
N LEU A 116 11.64 19.78 -7.53
CA LEU A 116 12.91 20.50 -7.53
C LEU A 116 14.03 19.63 -6.97
N ILE A 117 15.27 20.03 -7.26
CA ILE A 117 16.48 19.44 -6.68
C ILE A 117 17.38 20.52 -6.08
N PRO A 118 18.25 20.19 -5.13
CA PRO A 118 19.22 21.13 -4.59
C PRO A 118 20.08 21.75 -5.69
N GLY A 119 20.27 23.06 -5.58
CA GLY A 119 20.96 23.87 -6.60
C GLY A 119 20.03 24.63 -7.53
N ASP A 120 18.74 24.23 -7.68
CA ASP A 120 17.78 25.04 -8.44
C ASP A 120 17.56 26.40 -7.79
N ILE A 121 17.43 27.47 -8.60
CA ILE A 121 17.03 28.81 -8.17
C ILE A 121 15.71 29.16 -8.84
N VAL A 122 14.66 29.37 -8.04
CA VAL A 122 13.28 29.45 -8.52
C VAL A 122 12.47 30.54 -7.82
N ASP A 123 11.44 31.04 -8.51
CA ASP A 123 10.35 31.79 -7.88
C ASP A 123 9.28 30.81 -7.39
N ILE A 124 8.82 31.00 -6.15
CA ILE A 124 7.88 30.11 -5.48
C ILE A 124 6.62 30.88 -5.10
N ARG A 125 5.47 30.40 -5.55
CA ARG A 125 4.17 30.80 -5.01
C ARG A 125 3.80 29.90 -3.82
N VAL A 126 3.72 30.48 -2.64
CA VAL A 126 3.23 29.74 -1.46
C VAL A 126 1.76 29.41 -1.65
N ILE A 127 1.41 28.13 -1.47
CA ILE A 127 0.04 27.61 -1.60
C ILE A 127 -0.57 27.29 -0.23
N LYS A 128 0.28 27.06 0.78
CA LYS A 128 -0.16 26.75 2.14
C LYS A 128 0.87 27.22 3.17
N LYS A 129 0.39 27.85 4.22
CA LYS A 129 1.20 28.31 5.36
C LYS A 129 0.82 27.56 6.61
N ARG A 130 1.80 26.93 7.25
CA ARG A 130 1.70 26.31 8.57
C ARG A 130 2.53 27.09 9.58
N LYS A 131 2.38 26.77 10.87
CA LYS A 131 3.13 27.46 11.94
C LYS A 131 4.65 27.35 11.78
N LYS A 132 5.15 26.19 11.30
CA LYS A 132 6.58 25.86 11.22
C LYS A 132 7.13 25.75 9.80
N TYR A 133 6.29 25.75 8.77
CA TYR A 133 6.73 25.58 7.38
C TYR A 133 5.73 26.16 6.37
N LEU A 134 6.19 26.31 5.13
CA LEU A 134 5.42 26.69 3.95
C LEU A 134 5.41 25.54 2.94
N GLU A 135 4.32 25.41 2.20
CA GLU A 135 4.26 24.57 1.00
C GLU A 135 4.09 25.51 -0.20
N GLY A 136 4.89 25.29 -1.23
CA GLY A 136 4.91 26.15 -2.42
C GLY A 136 4.89 25.36 -3.71
N ARG A 137 4.67 26.07 -4.80
CA ARG A 137 4.84 25.56 -6.16
C ARG A 137 5.74 26.51 -6.95
N VAL A 138 6.51 25.95 -7.88
CA VAL A 138 7.35 26.72 -8.79
C VAL A 138 6.48 27.56 -9.72
N VAL A 139 6.90 28.79 -9.93
CA VAL A 139 6.32 29.71 -10.94
C VAL A 139 7.31 29.94 -12.07
N LYS A 140 8.61 30.10 -11.75
CA LYS A 140 9.64 30.37 -12.72
C LYS A 140 10.97 29.78 -12.26
N PHE A 141 11.74 29.20 -13.17
CA PHE A 141 13.13 28.86 -12.98
C PHE A 141 14.02 30.04 -13.40
N HIS A 142 14.99 30.38 -12.59
CA HIS A 142 16.06 31.31 -12.91
C HIS A 142 17.34 30.56 -13.29
N GLU A 143 17.66 29.49 -12.52
CA GLU A 143 18.81 28.64 -12.77
C GLU A 143 18.42 27.19 -12.49
N TYR A 144 18.85 26.28 -13.34
CA TYR A 144 18.76 24.85 -13.09
C TYR A 144 20.00 24.38 -12.37
N SER A 145 19.85 23.44 -11.45
CA SER A 145 20.97 22.77 -10.81
C SER A 145 21.82 22.04 -11.86
N ALA A 146 23.15 22.09 -11.68
CA ALA A 146 24.09 21.34 -12.51
C ALA A 146 23.94 19.80 -12.36
N ASP A 147 23.31 19.37 -11.27
CA ASP A 147 23.04 17.96 -11.01
C ASP A 147 21.77 17.45 -11.73
N ARG A 148 21.03 18.29 -12.47
CA ARG A 148 19.84 17.82 -13.22
C ARG A 148 20.24 16.95 -14.38
N ILE A 149 19.51 15.82 -14.51
CA ILE A 149 19.55 14.95 -15.69
C ILE A 149 18.19 14.91 -16.36
N GLU A 150 18.19 14.58 -17.65
CA GLU A 150 16.95 14.41 -18.41
C GLU A 150 16.22 13.15 -17.96
N PRO A 151 14.93 13.24 -17.56
CA PRO A 151 14.14 12.07 -17.21
C PRO A 151 13.90 11.15 -18.41
N ARG A 152 14.09 9.85 -18.23
CA ARG A 152 13.77 8.85 -19.27
C ARG A 152 12.29 8.82 -19.65
N CYS A 153 11.40 9.05 -18.66
CA CYS A 153 9.97 8.91 -18.81
C CYS A 153 9.32 10.21 -19.28
N ILE A 154 8.64 10.18 -20.44
CA ILE A 154 7.90 11.34 -20.97
C ILE A 154 6.74 11.81 -20.07
N HIS A 155 6.27 10.96 -19.16
CA HIS A 155 5.21 11.28 -18.21
C HIS A 155 5.74 11.80 -16.87
N PHE A 156 7.07 11.95 -16.74
CA PHE A 156 7.67 12.45 -15.51
C PHE A 156 7.20 13.88 -15.20
N GLY A 157 6.91 14.14 -13.92
CA GLY A 157 6.38 15.45 -13.49
C GLY A 157 4.85 15.54 -13.50
N VAL A 158 4.16 14.66 -14.21
CA VAL A 158 2.69 14.62 -14.28
C VAL A 158 2.14 13.35 -13.63
N CYS A 159 2.70 12.18 -13.96
CA CYS A 159 2.24 10.86 -13.50
C CYS A 159 2.24 10.70 -11.97
N GLY A 160 3.18 11.30 -11.25
CA GLY A 160 3.28 11.16 -9.79
C GLY A 160 3.87 9.85 -9.26
N GLY A 161 4.07 8.84 -10.10
CA GLY A 161 4.70 7.57 -9.70
C GLY A 161 6.19 7.72 -9.37
N CYS A 162 6.92 8.44 -10.22
CA CYS A 162 8.33 8.78 -9.99
C CYS A 162 8.46 10.24 -9.56
N LYS A 163 9.33 10.51 -8.57
CA LYS A 163 9.59 11.86 -8.09
C LYS A 163 10.98 12.37 -8.43
N TRP A 164 11.93 11.49 -8.77
CA TRP A 164 13.36 11.82 -8.82
C TRP A 164 14.08 11.37 -10.10
N GLN A 165 13.38 11.09 -11.21
CA GLN A 165 14.07 10.74 -12.46
C GLN A 165 14.98 11.85 -13.01
N HIS A 166 14.79 13.08 -12.57
CA HIS A 166 15.62 14.24 -12.92
C HIS A 166 16.82 14.44 -11.97
N LEU A 167 17.03 13.50 -11.03
CA LEU A 167 18.14 13.49 -10.08
C LEU A 167 19.00 12.23 -10.33
N PRO A 168 20.31 12.34 -10.48
CA PRO A 168 21.22 11.20 -10.62
C PRO A 168 21.04 10.18 -9.50
N TYR A 169 21.10 8.89 -9.84
CA TYR A 169 20.79 7.82 -8.90
C TYR A 169 21.66 7.86 -7.64
N ILE A 170 22.94 8.16 -7.79
CA ILE A 170 23.86 8.31 -6.63
C ILE A 170 23.40 9.40 -5.65
N LEU A 171 22.81 10.48 -6.14
CA LEU A 171 22.25 11.53 -5.29
C LEU A 171 20.92 11.13 -4.67
N GLN A 172 20.11 10.32 -5.38
CA GLN A 172 18.90 9.72 -4.78
C GLN A 172 19.27 8.88 -3.55
N LEU A 173 20.31 8.05 -3.67
CA LEU A 173 20.82 7.23 -2.57
C LEU A 173 21.29 8.10 -1.40
N LYS A 174 22.08 9.12 -1.67
CA LYS A 174 22.56 10.06 -0.65
C LYS A 174 21.42 10.72 0.14
N TYR A 175 20.35 11.16 -0.53
CA TYR A 175 19.23 11.80 0.15
C TYR A 175 18.35 10.81 0.91
N LYS A 176 18.23 9.56 0.44
CA LYS A 176 17.57 8.48 1.17
C LYS A 176 18.33 8.11 2.45
N GLU A 177 19.64 7.90 2.36
CA GLU A 177 20.49 7.63 3.53
C GLU A 177 20.39 8.77 4.56
N LYS A 178 20.50 10.01 4.10
CA LYS A 178 20.33 11.21 4.94
C LYS A 178 18.96 11.21 5.62
N GLN A 179 17.90 10.81 4.93
CA GLN A 179 16.56 10.74 5.52
C GLN A 179 16.51 9.74 6.69
N VAL A 180 17.14 8.58 6.57
CA VAL A 180 17.23 7.61 7.67
C VAL A 180 17.96 8.20 8.85
N LEU A 181 19.16 8.76 8.62
CA LEU A 181 19.97 9.40 9.67
C LEU A 181 19.22 10.52 10.39
N ASP A 182 18.58 11.42 9.63
CA ASP A 182 17.81 12.54 10.18
C ASP A 182 16.64 12.05 11.06
N ASN A 183 15.93 10.99 10.67
CA ASN A 183 14.84 10.45 11.46
C ASN A 183 15.32 9.75 12.74
N LEU A 184 16.31 8.87 12.64
CA LEU A 184 16.87 8.17 13.80
C LEU A 184 17.46 9.14 14.83
N THR A 185 18.16 10.18 14.37
CA THR A 185 18.77 11.19 15.25
C THR A 185 17.73 12.11 15.88
N ARG A 186 16.78 12.63 15.10
CA ARG A 186 15.87 13.71 15.57
C ARG A 186 14.61 13.18 16.24
N ILE A 187 14.10 12.04 15.80
CA ILE A 187 12.90 11.41 16.34
C ILE A 187 13.29 10.30 17.31
N GLY A 188 14.15 9.38 16.89
CA GLY A 188 14.60 8.25 17.70
C GLY A 188 15.39 8.71 18.93
N LYS A 189 16.23 9.73 18.79
CA LYS A 189 17.05 10.27 19.87
C LYS A 189 17.85 9.19 20.62
N VAL A 190 18.27 8.19 19.88
CA VAL A 190 19.06 7.07 20.39
C VAL A 190 20.51 7.18 19.95
N ASP A 191 21.43 6.58 20.69
CA ASP A 191 22.81 6.46 20.26
C ASP A 191 22.88 5.54 19.04
N LEU A 192 23.50 6.03 17.98
CA LEU A 192 23.61 5.32 16.73
C LEU A 192 25.05 4.82 16.53
N PRO A 193 25.23 3.59 16.04
CA PRO A 193 26.51 3.18 15.47
C PRO A 193 26.77 3.94 14.15
N GLU A 194 27.90 3.70 13.53
CA GLU A 194 28.10 4.11 12.14
C GLU A 194 27.03 3.44 11.27
N ILE A 195 26.30 4.26 10.51
CA ILE A 195 25.27 3.77 9.58
C ILE A 195 25.98 3.21 8.35
N MET A 196 25.63 1.98 7.98
CA MET A 196 26.16 1.38 6.76
C MET A 196 25.74 2.19 5.53
N PRO A 197 26.58 2.31 4.49
CA PRO A 197 26.18 2.96 3.25
C PRO A 197 24.91 2.34 2.68
N ILE A 198 24.01 3.16 2.17
CA ILE A 198 22.76 2.66 1.62
C ILE A 198 23.00 1.64 0.52
N MET A 199 22.32 0.50 0.61
CA MET A 199 22.33 -0.50 -0.44
C MET A 199 21.44 -0.04 -1.60
N GLY A 200 22.06 0.29 -2.74
CA GLY A 200 21.36 0.65 -3.96
C GLY A 200 20.78 -0.55 -4.71
N SER A 201 19.80 -0.32 -5.56
CA SER A 201 19.27 -1.33 -6.47
C SER A 201 20.19 -1.50 -7.68
N SER A 202 20.45 -2.74 -8.07
CA SER A 202 21.21 -3.05 -9.29
C SER A 202 20.49 -2.63 -10.57
N GLU A 203 19.15 -2.66 -10.53
CA GLU A 203 18.27 -2.21 -11.61
C GLU A 203 17.47 -1.02 -11.14
N ILE A 204 17.63 0.12 -11.81
CA ILE A 204 16.90 1.36 -11.46
C ILE A 204 15.64 1.56 -12.29
N PHE A 205 15.47 0.78 -13.36
CA PHE A 205 14.27 0.65 -14.20
C PHE A 205 13.93 -0.83 -14.34
N LEU A 206 12.73 -1.15 -14.82
CA LEU A 206 12.24 -2.51 -15.09
C LEU A 206 12.28 -3.45 -13.86
N TYR A 207 12.36 -2.89 -12.67
CA TYR A 207 12.47 -3.67 -11.43
C TYR A 207 11.12 -4.07 -10.84
N ARG A 208 10.05 -3.41 -11.28
CA ARG A 208 8.73 -3.56 -10.65
C ARG A 208 7.99 -4.76 -11.24
N ASN A 209 7.54 -5.65 -10.37
CA ASN A 209 6.82 -6.85 -10.80
C ASN A 209 5.28 -6.70 -10.81
N LYS A 210 4.72 -5.56 -10.38
CA LYS A 210 3.28 -5.32 -10.37
C LYS A 210 2.95 -3.87 -10.66
N LEU A 211 2.04 -3.63 -11.61
CA LEU A 211 1.37 -2.35 -11.85
C LEU A 211 -0.13 -2.56 -11.97
N GLU A 212 -0.87 -1.54 -11.56
CA GLU A 212 -2.31 -1.45 -11.72
C GLU A 212 -2.64 -0.18 -12.50
N PHE A 213 -3.31 -0.33 -13.63
CA PHE A 213 -3.72 0.78 -14.49
C PHE A 213 -5.23 0.97 -14.39
N THR A 214 -5.67 2.22 -14.39
CA THR A 214 -7.08 2.60 -14.30
C THR A 214 -7.59 3.04 -15.67
N PHE A 215 -8.76 2.54 -16.05
CA PHE A 215 -9.54 3.05 -17.19
C PHE A 215 -10.37 4.24 -16.77
N SER A 216 -10.37 5.29 -17.56
CA SER A 216 -11.21 6.48 -17.31
C SER A 216 -11.71 7.07 -18.62
N ASP A 217 -12.97 7.50 -18.66
CA ASP A 217 -13.55 8.31 -19.73
C ASP A 217 -13.17 9.80 -19.62
N LYS A 218 -12.26 10.14 -18.69
CA LYS A 218 -11.81 11.52 -18.39
C LYS A 218 -10.31 11.61 -18.36
N ARG A 219 -9.70 11.66 -19.53
CA ARG A 219 -8.27 11.85 -19.70
C ARG A 219 -7.81 13.16 -19.06
N TRP A 220 -6.67 13.13 -18.39
CA TRP A 220 -5.96 14.32 -17.97
C TRP A 220 -5.24 14.93 -19.19
N LEU A 221 -5.52 16.19 -19.48
CA LEU A 221 -4.79 16.96 -20.49
C LEU A 221 -3.56 17.61 -19.85
N THR A 222 -2.42 17.51 -20.52
CA THR A 222 -1.21 18.22 -20.10
C THR A 222 -1.36 19.73 -20.34
N LYS A 223 -0.45 20.51 -19.74
CA LYS A 223 -0.49 21.96 -19.92
C LYS A 223 -0.28 22.34 -21.38
N GLU A 224 0.63 21.66 -22.08
CA GLU A 224 0.94 21.87 -23.49
C GLU A 224 -0.27 21.59 -24.37
N GLU A 225 -1.04 20.54 -24.07
CA GLU A 225 -2.28 20.21 -24.78
C GLU A 225 -3.36 21.29 -24.55
N VAL A 226 -3.53 21.73 -23.30
CA VAL A 226 -4.47 22.81 -22.97
C VAL A 226 -4.08 24.12 -23.64
N ASP A 227 -2.79 24.47 -23.66
CA ASP A 227 -2.27 25.71 -24.27
C ASP A 227 -2.34 25.66 -25.81
N SER A 228 -2.39 24.48 -26.43
CA SER A 228 -2.52 24.31 -27.89
C SER A 228 -3.89 24.70 -28.46
N ALA A 229 -4.87 24.96 -27.60
CA ALA A 229 -6.26 25.28 -27.92
C ALA A 229 -6.94 24.27 -28.89
N SER A 230 -6.41 23.07 -29.02
CA SER A 230 -7.01 21.98 -29.77
C SER A 230 -8.21 21.43 -29.01
N ASP A 231 -9.31 21.15 -29.71
CA ASP A 231 -10.45 20.46 -29.12
C ASP A 231 -10.14 18.97 -29.04
N PHE A 232 -9.74 18.52 -27.85
CA PHE A 232 -9.46 17.11 -27.61
C PHE A 232 -10.71 16.29 -27.29
N GLY A 233 -11.89 16.94 -27.18
CA GLY A 233 -13.14 16.26 -26.89
C GLY A 233 -13.13 15.50 -25.57
N LYS A 234 -13.99 14.48 -25.47
CA LYS A 234 -13.91 13.46 -24.40
C LYS A 234 -13.02 12.34 -24.90
N GLU A 235 -11.84 12.23 -24.34
CA GLU A 235 -10.90 11.16 -24.63
C GLU A 235 -10.77 10.20 -23.44
N ASP A 236 -10.70 8.93 -23.78
CA ASP A 236 -10.46 7.85 -22.82
C ASP A 236 -8.98 7.78 -22.44
N ALA A 237 -8.70 7.28 -21.22
CA ALA A 237 -7.36 7.07 -20.72
C ALA A 237 -7.20 5.70 -20.06
N LEU A 238 -6.05 5.10 -20.28
CA LEU A 238 -5.60 3.92 -19.52
C LEU A 238 -4.24 4.22 -18.90
N GLY A 239 -4.22 4.40 -17.58
CA GLY A 239 -2.98 4.78 -16.90
C GLY A 239 -3.13 5.02 -15.41
N PHE A 240 -2.58 6.12 -14.91
CA PHE A 240 -2.54 6.40 -13.49
C PHE A 240 -3.28 7.69 -13.12
N HIS A 241 -3.86 7.70 -11.91
CA HIS A 241 -4.48 8.91 -11.37
C HIS A 241 -3.48 10.04 -11.19
N ILE A 242 -3.93 11.26 -11.50
CA ILE A 242 -3.17 12.46 -11.18
C ILE A 242 -3.14 12.67 -9.67
N PRO A 243 -1.98 12.96 -9.05
CA PRO A 243 -1.88 13.19 -7.62
C PRO A 243 -2.86 14.26 -7.12
N GLY A 244 -3.72 13.88 -6.17
CA GLY A 244 -4.74 14.76 -5.60
C GLY A 244 -6.04 14.90 -6.41
N LEU A 245 -6.16 14.24 -7.57
CA LEU A 245 -7.36 14.24 -8.41
C LEU A 245 -7.83 12.80 -8.64
N PHE A 246 -8.83 12.38 -7.88
CA PHE A 246 -9.29 10.99 -7.89
C PHE A 246 -9.99 10.56 -9.20
N ASP A 247 -10.55 11.50 -9.95
CA ASP A 247 -11.34 11.26 -11.17
C ASP A 247 -10.61 11.59 -12.47
N LYS A 248 -9.33 11.90 -12.40
CA LYS A 248 -8.51 12.23 -13.57
C LYS A 248 -7.38 11.25 -13.74
N VAL A 249 -7.30 10.63 -14.90
CA VAL A 249 -6.29 9.64 -15.25
C VAL A 249 -5.40 10.18 -16.36
N LEU A 250 -4.10 10.12 -16.15
CA LEU A 250 -3.11 10.37 -17.18
C LEU A 250 -3.02 9.14 -18.08
N ASP A 251 -3.20 9.33 -19.38
CA ASP A 251 -3.00 8.25 -20.34
C ASP A 251 -1.52 7.89 -20.44
N ILE A 252 -1.15 6.69 -20.02
CA ILE A 252 0.23 6.23 -19.99
C ILE A 252 0.55 5.46 -21.27
N LYS A 253 1.48 6.00 -22.08
CA LYS A 253 1.99 5.31 -23.26
C LYS A 253 2.94 4.17 -22.87
N GLU A 254 3.91 4.48 -22.03
CA GLU A 254 4.91 3.54 -21.55
C GLU A 254 5.27 3.83 -20.09
N CYS A 255 5.38 2.78 -19.27
CA CYS A 255 5.94 2.84 -17.92
C CYS A 255 7.26 2.06 -17.90
N HIS A 256 8.37 2.74 -17.62
CA HIS A 256 9.70 2.15 -17.60
C HIS A 256 10.03 1.39 -16.30
N LEU A 257 9.10 1.28 -15.37
CA LEU A 257 9.36 0.60 -14.09
C LEU A 257 9.07 -0.89 -14.13
N GLN A 258 8.16 -1.34 -15.02
CA GLN A 258 7.81 -2.76 -15.16
C GLN A 258 8.33 -3.30 -16.50
N PRO A 259 8.88 -4.52 -16.54
CA PRO A 259 9.34 -5.13 -17.78
C PRO A 259 8.18 -5.49 -18.71
N GLU A 260 8.49 -5.70 -19.98
CA GLU A 260 7.55 -6.29 -20.93
C GLU A 260 7.16 -7.72 -20.48
N PRO A 261 5.93 -8.16 -20.83
CA PRO A 261 4.99 -7.56 -21.77
C PRO A 261 3.97 -6.57 -21.16
N SER A 262 4.27 -5.93 -20.05
CA SER A 262 3.30 -5.08 -19.32
C SER A 262 2.76 -3.92 -20.17
N ASN A 263 3.63 -3.14 -20.83
CA ASN A 263 3.17 -2.06 -21.70
C ASN A 263 2.46 -2.60 -22.95
N SER A 264 2.96 -3.68 -23.53
CA SER A 264 2.36 -4.35 -24.69
C SER A 264 0.94 -4.81 -24.36
N ILE A 265 0.71 -5.51 -23.25
CA ILE A 265 -0.62 -5.94 -22.79
C ILE A 265 -1.53 -4.74 -22.58
N LYS A 266 -1.08 -3.74 -21.82
CA LYS A 266 -1.87 -2.53 -21.55
C LYS A 266 -2.29 -1.82 -22.85
N ASN A 267 -1.38 -1.65 -23.79
CA ASN A 267 -1.65 -0.97 -25.04
C ASN A 267 -2.58 -1.79 -25.94
N ALA A 268 -2.42 -3.11 -26.01
CA ALA A 268 -3.30 -4.00 -26.75
C ALA A 268 -4.73 -3.98 -26.18
N VAL A 269 -4.88 -4.01 -24.86
CA VAL A 269 -6.21 -3.87 -24.20
C VAL A 269 -6.86 -2.53 -24.55
N ARG A 270 -6.10 -1.42 -24.54
CA ARG A 270 -6.62 -0.12 -24.95
C ARG A 270 -7.11 -0.15 -26.40
N GLN A 271 -6.30 -0.68 -27.31
CA GLN A 271 -6.64 -0.78 -28.73
C GLN A 271 -7.90 -1.63 -28.93
N TYR A 272 -7.94 -2.82 -28.34
CA TYR A 272 -9.09 -3.70 -28.38
C TYR A 272 -10.36 -3.01 -27.86
N ALA A 273 -10.25 -2.28 -26.75
CA ALA A 273 -11.38 -1.55 -26.17
C ALA A 273 -11.95 -0.49 -27.11
N HIS A 274 -11.10 0.25 -27.84
CA HIS A 274 -11.54 1.23 -28.83
C HIS A 274 -12.17 0.56 -30.06
N GLU A 275 -11.56 -0.49 -30.60
CA GLU A 275 -12.07 -1.22 -31.77
C GLU A 275 -13.43 -1.84 -31.51
N HIS A 276 -13.64 -2.39 -30.29
CA HIS A 276 -14.90 -3.03 -29.88
C HIS A 276 -15.82 -2.09 -29.09
N LYS A 277 -15.50 -0.78 -29.03
CA LYS A 277 -16.32 0.25 -28.35
C LYS A 277 -16.68 -0.10 -26.91
N LEU A 278 -15.74 -0.70 -26.18
CA LEU A 278 -15.90 -0.97 -24.76
C LEU A 278 -15.82 0.33 -23.97
N GLN A 279 -16.78 0.56 -23.08
CA GLN A 279 -16.87 1.80 -22.33
C GLN A 279 -15.85 1.84 -21.20
N PHE A 280 -15.05 2.91 -21.12
CA PHE A 280 -14.18 3.21 -20.00
C PHE A 280 -14.98 3.77 -18.83
N PHE A 281 -14.50 3.58 -17.62
CA PHE A 281 -15.24 3.88 -16.41
C PHE A 281 -15.24 5.38 -16.06
N ASP A 282 -16.43 5.94 -15.83
CA ASP A 282 -16.59 7.26 -15.21
C ASP A 282 -16.70 7.12 -13.69
N LEU A 283 -15.63 7.50 -12.96
CA LEU A 283 -15.59 7.44 -11.51
C LEU A 283 -16.61 8.35 -10.80
N ARG A 284 -17.06 9.43 -11.42
CA ARG A 284 -18.06 10.34 -10.83
C ARG A 284 -19.46 9.82 -11.02
N GLU A 285 -19.78 9.47 -12.26
CA GLU A 285 -21.12 9.00 -12.64
C GLU A 285 -21.34 7.50 -12.32
N GLN A 286 -20.27 6.77 -11.98
CA GLN A 286 -20.29 5.33 -11.71
C GLN A 286 -20.91 4.56 -12.89
N LYS A 287 -20.37 4.80 -14.09
CA LYS A 287 -20.82 4.21 -15.36
C LYS A 287 -19.63 3.73 -16.16
N GLY A 288 -19.85 2.81 -17.05
CA GLY A 288 -18.84 2.24 -17.93
C GLY A 288 -18.72 0.75 -17.71
N PHE A 289 -17.74 0.13 -18.36
CA PHE A 289 -17.52 -1.31 -18.33
C PHE A 289 -16.13 -1.68 -17.77
N LEU A 290 -15.06 -1.10 -18.34
CA LEU A 290 -13.67 -1.35 -17.95
C LEU A 290 -13.26 -0.45 -16.78
N ARG A 291 -12.78 -1.01 -15.67
CA ARG A 291 -12.34 -0.23 -14.50
C ARG A 291 -10.82 -0.21 -14.32
N ASN A 292 -10.23 -1.36 -14.07
CA ASN A 292 -8.79 -1.48 -13.80
C ASN A 292 -8.21 -2.71 -14.53
N ILE A 293 -6.92 -2.67 -14.79
CA ILE A 293 -6.16 -3.86 -15.17
C ILE A 293 -4.92 -3.95 -14.27
N VAL A 294 -4.74 -5.10 -13.63
CA VAL A 294 -3.56 -5.42 -12.84
C VAL A 294 -2.69 -6.36 -13.65
N ILE A 295 -1.42 -6.02 -13.81
CA ILE A 295 -0.43 -6.85 -14.50
C ILE A 295 0.69 -7.16 -13.51
N ARG A 296 0.97 -8.44 -13.30
CA ARG A 296 2.06 -8.92 -12.46
C ARG A 296 2.96 -9.85 -13.27
N ASN A 297 4.26 -9.60 -13.23
CA ASN A 297 5.29 -10.41 -13.88
C ASN A 297 6.06 -11.18 -12.81
N SER A 298 6.49 -12.40 -13.11
CA SER A 298 7.52 -13.11 -12.36
C SER A 298 8.89 -12.93 -13.04
N LEU A 299 9.96 -13.26 -12.32
CA LEU A 299 11.33 -13.17 -12.86
C LEU A 299 11.57 -14.15 -14.00
N ASP A 300 10.84 -15.26 -14.06
CA ASP A 300 10.90 -16.25 -15.16
C ASP A 300 10.04 -15.87 -16.38
N GLY A 301 9.44 -14.66 -16.37
CA GLY A 301 8.69 -14.10 -17.50
C GLY A 301 7.22 -14.52 -17.61
N LYS A 302 6.68 -15.26 -16.64
CA LYS A 302 5.25 -15.54 -16.56
C LYS A 302 4.47 -14.31 -16.11
N VAL A 303 3.23 -14.22 -16.55
CA VAL A 303 2.38 -13.05 -16.31
C VAL A 303 1.03 -13.45 -15.73
N MET A 304 0.61 -12.73 -14.70
CA MET A 304 -0.77 -12.72 -14.21
C MET A 304 -1.44 -11.42 -14.64
N VAL A 305 -2.61 -11.54 -15.24
CA VAL A 305 -3.45 -10.41 -15.60
C VAL A 305 -4.80 -10.54 -14.92
N ILE A 306 -5.25 -9.45 -14.27
CA ILE A 306 -6.57 -9.36 -13.66
C ILE A 306 -7.29 -8.17 -14.30
N VAL A 307 -8.37 -8.43 -15.03
CA VAL A 307 -9.21 -7.37 -15.60
C VAL A 307 -10.39 -7.12 -14.69
N VAL A 308 -10.58 -5.88 -14.28
CA VAL A 308 -11.68 -5.47 -13.41
C VAL A 308 -12.76 -4.79 -14.24
N PHE A 309 -13.95 -5.38 -14.26
CA PHE A 309 -15.13 -4.85 -14.93
C PHE A 309 -16.08 -4.24 -13.90
N PHE A 310 -16.85 -3.21 -14.28
CA PHE A 310 -17.83 -2.59 -13.39
C PHE A 310 -19.11 -3.43 -13.27
N HIS A 311 -19.57 -4.00 -14.37
CA HIS A 311 -20.72 -4.90 -14.42
C HIS A 311 -20.42 -6.12 -15.31
N ASP A 312 -21.18 -7.17 -15.19
CA ASP A 312 -21.02 -8.33 -16.08
C ASP A 312 -21.73 -8.10 -17.42
N ASP A 313 -20.95 -8.25 -18.49
CA ASP A 313 -21.39 -8.40 -19.87
C ASP A 313 -20.57 -9.56 -20.42
N THR A 314 -21.17 -10.73 -20.43
CA THR A 314 -20.44 -11.98 -20.70
C THR A 314 -19.79 -11.97 -22.09
N GLU A 315 -20.46 -11.45 -23.12
CA GLU A 315 -19.94 -11.41 -24.48
C GLU A 315 -18.70 -10.52 -24.57
N LYS A 316 -18.79 -9.28 -24.10
CA LYS A 316 -17.67 -8.32 -24.13
C LYS A 316 -16.51 -8.76 -23.23
N ARG A 317 -16.82 -9.30 -22.05
CA ARG A 317 -15.81 -9.82 -21.12
C ARG A 317 -15.06 -10.99 -21.74
N THR A 318 -15.77 -11.98 -22.28
CA THR A 318 -15.18 -13.17 -22.89
C THR A 318 -14.35 -12.79 -24.11
N GLY A 319 -14.86 -11.91 -24.97
CA GLY A 319 -14.11 -11.44 -26.14
C GLY A 319 -12.78 -10.79 -25.79
N LEU A 320 -12.73 -9.92 -24.76
CA LEU A 320 -11.47 -9.30 -24.32
C LEU A 320 -10.52 -10.34 -23.68
N LEU A 321 -11.04 -11.27 -22.87
CA LEU A 321 -10.22 -12.26 -22.20
C LEU A 321 -9.66 -13.31 -23.19
N ASP A 322 -10.44 -13.72 -24.19
CA ASP A 322 -9.98 -14.60 -25.28
C ASP A 322 -8.90 -13.93 -26.12
N PHE A 323 -9.08 -12.63 -26.46
CA PHE A 323 -8.07 -11.83 -27.14
C PHE A 323 -6.76 -11.82 -26.36
N LEU A 324 -6.80 -11.48 -25.06
CA LEU A 324 -5.60 -11.48 -24.21
C LEU A 324 -4.91 -12.85 -24.16
N SER A 325 -5.71 -13.89 -24.01
CA SER A 325 -5.20 -15.27 -23.94
C SER A 325 -4.56 -15.76 -25.23
N SER A 326 -5.02 -15.28 -26.38
CA SER A 326 -4.47 -15.68 -27.70
C SER A 326 -3.26 -14.85 -28.08
N GLU A 327 -3.28 -13.55 -27.80
CA GLU A 327 -2.23 -12.62 -28.21
C GLU A 327 -0.97 -12.70 -27.31
N PHE A 328 -1.16 -13.02 -26.03
CA PHE A 328 -0.08 -13.05 -25.04
C PHE A 328 0.07 -14.43 -24.38
N PRO A 329 0.80 -15.37 -24.99
CA PRO A 329 1.01 -16.71 -24.43
C PRO A 329 1.78 -16.69 -23.10
N GLN A 330 2.45 -15.59 -22.75
CA GLN A 330 3.12 -15.39 -21.46
C GLN A 330 2.13 -15.23 -20.31
N ILE A 331 0.84 -14.94 -20.58
CA ILE A 331 -0.21 -14.88 -19.56
C ILE A 331 -0.54 -16.31 -19.13
N THR A 332 0.09 -16.73 -18.03
CA THR A 332 -0.13 -18.05 -17.42
C THR A 332 -1.26 -18.04 -16.39
N SER A 333 -1.70 -16.85 -15.98
CA SER A 333 -2.79 -16.61 -15.02
C SER A 333 -3.66 -15.46 -15.51
N LEU A 334 -4.81 -15.78 -16.09
CA LEU A 334 -5.77 -14.78 -16.56
C LEU A 334 -7.04 -14.84 -15.71
N MET A 335 -7.34 -13.73 -15.06
CA MET A 335 -8.44 -13.59 -14.13
C MET A 335 -9.28 -12.36 -14.41
N TYR A 336 -10.46 -12.32 -13.84
CA TYR A 336 -11.29 -11.13 -13.86
C TYR A 336 -12.05 -10.94 -12.54
N VAL A 337 -12.51 -9.71 -12.30
CA VAL A 337 -13.38 -9.33 -11.18
C VAL A 337 -14.52 -8.48 -11.69
N ILE A 338 -15.72 -8.69 -11.17
CA ILE A 338 -16.86 -7.78 -11.36
C ILE A 338 -16.97 -6.89 -10.11
N ASN A 339 -16.50 -5.66 -10.22
CA ASN A 339 -16.51 -4.70 -9.10
C ASN A 339 -17.50 -3.56 -9.34
N SER A 340 -18.74 -3.74 -8.90
CA SER A 340 -19.81 -2.74 -8.96
C SER A 340 -19.80 -1.74 -7.78
N LYS A 341 -18.83 -1.84 -6.86
CA LYS A 341 -18.70 -0.93 -5.71
C LYS A 341 -18.22 0.45 -6.14
N ARG A 342 -18.37 1.42 -5.24
CA ARG A 342 -17.89 2.79 -5.47
C ARG A 342 -16.37 2.96 -5.34
N ASN A 343 -15.69 2.02 -4.69
CA ASN A 343 -14.23 2.03 -4.51
C ASN A 343 -13.55 0.97 -5.38
N ASP A 344 -12.24 1.10 -5.57
CA ASP A 344 -11.44 0.21 -6.41
C ASP A 344 -10.82 -0.97 -5.62
N SER A 345 -11.11 -1.08 -4.31
CA SER A 345 -10.55 -2.16 -3.48
C SER A 345 -11.04 -3.53 -3.96
N LEU A 346 -10.12 -4.46 -4.10
CA LEU A 346 -10.36 -5.87 -4.43
C LEU A 346 -10.27 -6.79 -3.21
N ASN A 347 -9.97 -6.27 -2.01
CA ASN A 347 -9.71 -7.10 -0.83
C ASN A 347 -10.91 -7.98 -0.43
N ASP A 348 -12.11 -7.48 -0.61
CA ASP A 348 -13.39 -8.16 -0.30
C ASP A 348 -14.05 -8.79 -1.54
N GLN A 349 -13.26 -9.06 -2.59
CA GLN A 349 -13.71 -9.68 -3.82
C GLN A 349 -12.76 -10.80 -4.22
N ASP A 350 -13.32 -11.88 -4.79
CA ASP A 350 -12.52 -13.01 -5.25
C ASP A 350 -12.34 -12.93 -6.76
N PRO A 351 -11.10 -12.79 -7.26
CA PRO A 351 -10.83 -12.89 -8.67
C PRO A 351 -11.22 -14.25 -9.22
N ILE A 352 -11.94 -14.25 -10.33
CA ILE A 352 -12.43 -15.46 -11.00
C ILE A 352 -11.39 -15.86 -12.04
N LEU A 353 -10.91 -17.10 -11.94
CA LEU A 353 -9.98 -17.65 -12.92
C LEU A 353 -10.71 -17.86 -14.26
N TYR A 354 -10.15 -17.26 -15.32
CA TYR A 354 -10.62 -17.45 -16.68
C TYR A 354 -9.81 -18.53 -17.41
N LYS A 355 -8.47 -18.44 -17.31
CA LYS A 355 -7.56 -19.41 -17.96
C LYS A 355 -6.22 -19.51 -17.22
N GLY A 356 -5.64 -20.71 -17.25
CA GLY A 356 -4.33 -20.98 -16.64
C GLY A 356 -4.39 -21.26 -15.15
N ASP A 357 -3.38 -20.79 -14.40
CA ASP A 357 -3.23 -21.02 -12.98
C ASP A 357 -3.85 -19.88 -12.15
N ASN A 358 -4.32 -20.18 -10.93
CA ASN A 358 -4.85 -19.16 -10.03
C ASN A 358 -3.76 -18.40 -9.24
N HIS A 359 -2.49 -18.56 -9.60
CA HIS A 359 -1.34 -17.93 -8.94
C HIS A 359 -0.15 -17.86 -9.90
N LEU A 360 0.85 -17.05 -9.55
CA LEU A 360 2.21 -17.15 -10.07
C LEU A 360 3.10 -17.86 -9.05
N VAL A 361 4.18 -18.45 -9.53
CA VAL A 361 5.27 -18.93 -8.68
C VAL A 361 6.48 -18.06 -8.96
N GLU A 362 7.02 -17.45 -7.92
CA GLU A 362 8.26 -16.66 -7.96
C GLU A 362 9.38 -17.46 -7.28
N GLU A 363 10.56 -17.48 -7.86
CA GLU A 363 11.73 -18.13 -7.28
C GLU A 363 12.68 -17.10 -6.70
N MET A 364 13.09 -17.29 -5.44
CA MET A 364 14.02 -16.42 -4.74
C MET A 364 15.01 -17.26 -3.93
N ASP A 365 16.29 -17.18 -4.26
CA ASP A 365 17.39 -17.90 -3.56
C ASP A 365 17.13 -19.43 -3.45
N GLY A 366 16.58 -20.05 -4.50
CA GLY A 366 16.22 -21.46 -4.54
C GLY A 366 14.89 -21.82 -3.86
N LEU A 367 14.21 -20.87 -3.22
CA LEU A 367 12.89 -21.05 -2.66
C LEU A 367 11.80 -20.59 -3.63
N LYS A 368 10.69 -21.31 -3.67
CA LYS A 368 9.52 -21.00 -4.50
C LYS A 368 8.40 -20.40 -3.65
N PHE A 369 7.86 -19.30 -4.13
CA PHE A 369 6.75 -18.61 -3.47
C PHE A 369 5.55 -18.54 -4.40
N ARG A 370 4.45 -19.10 -3.95
CA ARG A 370 3.14 -18.96 -4.59
C ARG A 370 2.59 -17.57 -4.29
N ILE A 371 2.23 -16.85 -5.35
CA ILE A 371 1.71 -15.50 -5.27
C ILE A 371 0.32 -15.47 -5.86
N GLY A 372 -0.70 -15.39 -5.03
CA GLY A 372 -2.09 -15.25 -5.45
C GLY A 372 -2.41 -13.83 -5.94
N PRO A 373 -3.60 -13.64 -6.52
CA PRO A 373 -4.02 -12.34 -7.06
C PRO A 373 -4.13 -11.25 -6.00
N LYS A 374 -4.48 -11.59 -4.77
CA LYS A 374 -4.59 -10.67 -3.62
C LYS A 374 -3.35 -10.65 -2.73
N SER A 375 -2.45 -11.63 -2.86
CA SER A 375 -1.29 -11.77 -1.99
C SER A 375 -0.37 -10.55 -2.10
N PHE A 376 0.02 -10.03 -0.94
CA PHE A 376 1.13 -9.08 -0.87
C PHE A 376 2.45 -9.80 -1.18
N TYR A 377 3.22 -9.23 -2.04
CA TYR A 377 4.59 -9.64 -2.35
C TYR A 377 5.39 -8.40 -2.74
N GLN A 378 6.64 -8.31 -2.30
CA GLN A 378 7.50 -7.15 -2.58
C GLN A 378 7.60 -6.90 -4.08
N THR A 379 7.33 -5.65 -4.50
CA THR A 379 7.20 -5.34 -5.93
C THR A 379 8.54 -5.17 -6.67
N ASN A 380 9.65 -5.28 -5.97
CA ASN A 380 11.01 -5.41 -6.52
C ASN A 380 11.62 -6.69 -5.96
N THR A 381 11.46 -7.81 -6.66
CA THR A 381 11.86 -9.14 -6.20
C THR A 381 13.37 -9.23 -5.94
N ARG A 382 14.21 -8.66 -6.83
CA ARG A 382 15.66 -8.71 -6.69
C ARG A 382 16.13 -7.96 -5.44
N GLN A 383 15.61 -6.77 -5.24
CA GLN A 383 16.00 -5.97 -4.09
C GLN A 383 15.38 -6.49 -2.78
N ALA A 384 14.23 -7.18 -2.84
CA ALA A 384 13.65 -7.87 -1.70
C ALA A 384 14.55 -9.00 -1.20
N LEU A 385 15.19 -9.74 -2.10
CA LEU A 385 16.19 -10.75 -1.74
C LEU A 385 17.34 -10.13 -0.94
N GLU A 386 17.88 -9.00 -1.38
CA GLU A 386 18.96 -8.31 -0.66
C GLU A 386 18.47 -7.82 0.72
N LEU A 387 17.25 -7.29 0.80
CA LEU A 387 16.63 -6.89 2.07
C LEU A 387 16.53 -8.07 3.06
N TYR A 388 16.11 -9.25 2.57
CA TYR A 388 15.97 -10.45 3.39
C TYR A 388 17.32 -11.04 3.79
N ARG A 389 18.34 -10.95 2.93
CA ARG A 389 19.74 -11.32 3.26
C ARG A 389 20.26 -10.46 4.40
N ILE A 390 20.06 -9.14 4.35
CA ILE A 390 20.43 -8.22 5.44
C ILE A 390 19.70 -8.62 6.74
N ALA A 391 18.41 -8.88 6.67
CA ALA A 391 17.62 -9.29 7.84
C ALA A 391 18.14 -10.60 8.46
N ARG A 392 18.44 -11.61 7.64
CA ARG A 392 19.03 -12.88 8.06
C ARG A 392 20.41 -12.68 8.69
N ASP A 393 21.26 -11.87 8.06
CA ASP A 393 22.62 -11.61 8.55
C ASP A 393 22.60 -10.85 9.88
N PHE A 394 21.69 -9.88 10.04
CA PHE A 394 21.48 -9.18 11.30
C PHE A 394 20.92 -10.10 12.40
N ALA A 395 20.03 -11.02 12.05
CA ALA A 395 19.54 -12.03 12.97
C ALA A 395 20.69 -12.91 13.47
N GLY A 396 21.67 -13.23 12.61
CA GLY A 396 22.87 -14.01 12.95
C GLY A 396 22.52 -15.34 13.61
N LEU A 397 21.68 -16.12 12.91
CA LEU A 397 21.12 -17.39 13.37
C LEU A 397 22.17 -18.50 13.27
N THR A 398 22.13 -19.44 14.23
CA THR A 398 23.08 -20.57 14.35
C THR A 398 22.41 -21.94 14.18
N GLY A 399 21.10 -21.97 13.91
CA GLY A 399 20.30 -23.19 13.84
C GLY A 399 19.68 -23.62 15.19
N LYS A 400 19.86 -22.84 16.24
CA LYS A 400 19.36 -23.17 17.59
C LYS A 400 18.23 -22.25 18.06
N GLU A 401 18.07 -21.11 17.41
CA GLU A 401 17.17 -20.04 17.84
C GLU A 401 15.72 -20.34 17.48
N ILE A 402 14.82 -19.93 18.38
CA ILE A 402 13.40 -19.74 18.11
C ILE A 402 13.23 -18.30 17.60
N VAL A 403 12.78 -18.18 16.36
CA VAL A 403 12.59 -16.88 15.69
C VAL A 403 11.10 -16.60 15.54
N TYR A 404 10.68 -15.39 15.89
CA TYR A 404 9.34 -14.91 15.60
C TYR A 404 9.40 -13.92 14.43
N ASP A 405 8.64 -14.19 13.37
CA ASP A 405 8.43 -13.30 12.21
C ASP A 405 7.07 -12.63 12.38
N LEU A 406 7.09 -11.36 12.81
CA LEU A 406 5.87 -10.57 13.06
C LEU A 406 5.49 -9.77 11.82
N TYR A 407 4.21 -9.78 11.47
CA TYR A 407 3.66 -9.29 10.21
C TYR A 407 4.19 -10.11 9.03
N SER A 408 4.13 -11.44 9.17
CA SER A 408 4.82 -12.38 8.27
C SER A 408 4.26 -12.42 6.84
N GLY A 409 3.08 -11.84 6.59
CA GLY A 409 2.44 -11.87 5.29
C GLY A 409 2.30 -13.30 4.75
N THR A 410 2.73 -13.54 3.51
CA THR A 410 2.75 -14.87 2.88
C THR A 410 3.95 -15.75 3.32
N GLY A 411 4.56 -15.42 4.46
CA GLY A 411 5.65 -16.19 5.08
C GLY A 411 6.99 -16.10 4.35
N THR A 412 7.22 -15.04 3.57
CA THR A 412 8.42 -14.95 2.73
C THR A 412 9.69 -14.89 3.59
N ILE A 413 9.74 -14.03 4.61
CA ILE A 413 10.90 -13.92 5.51
C ILE A 413 11.04 -15.19 6.35
N ALA A 414 9.94 -15.67 6.95
CA ALA A 414 9.93 -16.89 7.75
C ALA A 414 10.54 -18.08 7.01
N ASN A 415 10.09 -18.32 5.77
CA ASN A 415 10.62 -19.41 4.94
C ASN A 415 12.09 -19.18 4.52
N PHE A 416 12.47 -17.93 4.23
CA PHE A 416 13.82 -17.57 3.83
C PHE A 416 14.86 -17.85 4.91
N ILE A 417 14.50 -17.66 6.19
CA ILE A 417 15.40 -17.89 7.33
C ILE A 417 15.30 -19.28 7.95
N ALA A 418 14.30 -20.08 7.57
CA ALA A 418 13.96 -21.34 8.21
C ALA A 418 15.14 -22.33 8.30
N ALA A 419 15.95 -22.42 7.23
CA ALA A 419 17.12 -23.30 7.21
C ALA A 419 18.20 -22.93 8.25
N SER A 420 18.18 -21.71 8.78
CA SER A 420 19.16 -21.19 9.76
C SER A 420 18.60 -21.11 11.17
N ALA A 421 17.36 -21.54 11.42
CA ALA A 421 16.69 -21.47 12.71
C ALA A 421 16.26 -22.86 13.21
N ALA A 422 16.17 -23.07 14.51
CA ALA A 422 15.55 -24.27 15.06
C ALA A 422 14.04 -24.29 14.80
N ARG A 423 13.41 -23.14 14.94
CA ARG A 423 11.97 -22.96 14.76
C ARG A 423 11.65 -21.53 14.36
N VAL A 424 10.72 -21.35 13.43
CA VAL A 424 10.21 -20.03 13.05
C VAL A 424 8.71 -19.98 13.28
N ILE A 425 8.26 -18.94 13.98
CA ILE A 425 6.84 -18.66 14.29
C ILE A 425 6.44 -17.40 13.54
N GLY A 426 5.61 -17.55 12.52
CA GLY A 426 5.04 -16.44 11.77
C GLY A 426 3.69 -16.02 12.36
N ILE A 427 3.45 -14.72 12.54
CA ILE A 427 2.17 -14.17 12.99
C ILE A 427 1.72 -13.11 11.99
N GLU A 428 0.49 -13.25 11.50
CA GLU A 428 -0.10 -12.37 10.50
C GLU A 428 -1.59 -12.16 10.81
N TYR A 429 -2.08 -10.95 10.53
CA TYR A 429 -3.49 -10.60 10.79
C TYR A 429 -4.44 -11.19 9.74
N VAL A 430 -4.00 -11.32 8.48
CA VAL A 430 -4.82 -11.75 7.34
C VAL A 430 -4.77 -13.27 7.22
N GLU A 431 -5.90 -13.95 7.45
CA GLU A 431 -6.00 -15.42 7.42
C GLU A 431 -5.58 -16.01 6.07
N GLU A 432 -5.96 -15.40 4.94
CA GLU A 432 -5.59 -15.87 3.61
C GLU A 432 -4.07 -15.80 3.38
N ALA A 433 -3.38 -14.81 3.97
CA ALA A 433 -1.93 -14.70 3.89
C ALA A 433 -1.25 -15.80 4.73
N VAL A 434 -1.83 -16.16 5.87
CA VAL A 434 -1.37 -17.29 6.70
C VAL A 434 -1.49 -18.62 5.95
N GLU A 435 -2.58 -18.85 5.23
CA GLU A 435 -2.74 -20.04 4.40
C GLU A 435 -1.73 -20.07 3.24
N ASP A 436 -1.50 -18.94 2.57
CA ASP A 436 -0.45 -18.82 1.55
C ASP A 436 0.94 -19.10 2.16
N ALA A 437 1.22 -18.66 3.39
CA ALA A 437 2.48 -18.91 4.08
C ALA A 437 2.71 -20.41 4.37
N LYS A 438 1.68 -21.14 4.79
CA LYS A 438 1.72 -22.60 4.98
C LYS A 438 1.99 -23.33 3.67
N ILE A 439 1.27 -22.95 2.60
CA ILE A 439 1.46 -23.51 1.27
C ILE A 439 2.89 -23.26 0.79
N ASN A 440 3.45 -22.08 1.03
CA ASN A 440 4.82 -21.74 0.67
C ASN A 440 5.85 -22.59 1.44
N SER A 441 5.59 -22.91 2.71
CA SER A 441 6.44 -23.83 3.48
C SER A 441 6.39 -25.25 2.91
N GLU A 442 5.20 -25.76 2.62
CA GLU A 442 4.99 -27.09 2.03
C GLU A 442 5.66 -27.20 0.65
N LEU A 443 5.51 -26.17 -0.19
CA LEU A 443 6.09 -26.10 -1.54
C LEU A 443 7.63 -26.22 -1.50
N ASN A 444 8.26 -25.76 -0.44
CA ASN A 444 9.70 -25.77 -0.22
C ASN A 444 10.17 -26.92 0.69
N GLY A 445 9.28 -27.80 1.16
CA GLY A 445 9.61 -28.88 2.09
C GLY A 445 10.11 -28.40 3.45
N ILE A 446 9.72 -27.18 3.87
CA ILE A 446 10.12 -26.59 5.15
C ILE A 446 9.19 -27.11 6.24
N LEU A 447 9.77 -27.68 7.31
CA LEU A 447 9.02 -28.37 8.38
C LEU A 447 9.07 -27.64 9.72
N ASN A 448 9.90 -26.62 9.86
CA ASN A 448 10.16 -25.92 11.11
C ASN A 448 9.54 -24.50 11.17
N THR A 449 8.63 -24.19 10.27
CA THR A 449 7.84 -22.95 10.26
C THR A 449 6.41 -23.21 10.71
N TYR A 450 5.85 -22.32 11.53
CA TYR A 450 4.49 -22.42 12.06
C TYR A 450 3.82 -21.05 11.95
N PHE A 451 2.61 -20.98 11.39
CA PHE A 451 1.93 -19.72 11.14
C PHE A 451 0.61 -19.61 11.88
N PHE A 452 0.36 -18.44 12.47
CA PHE A 452 -0.81 -18.13 13.28
C PHE A 452 -1.49 -16.86 12.77
N ALA A 453 -2.82 -16.92 12.60
CA ALA A 453 -3.63 -15.78 12.22
C ALA A 453 -4.10 -15.01 13.46
N GLY A 454 -3.99 -13.69 13.44
CA GLY A 454 -4.56 -12.81 14.45
C GLY A 454 -3.82 -11.51 14.66
N ASP A 455 -4.42 -10.62 15.46
CA ASP A 455 -3.77 -9.37 15.86
C ASP A 455 -2.60 -9.69 16.82
N MET A 456 -1.45 -9.07 16.58
CA MET A 456 -0.23 -9.30 17.36
C MET A 456 -0.45 -9.17 18.87
N LYS A 457 -1.23 -8.18 19.30
CA LYS A 457 -1.52 -7.93 20.73
C LYS A 457 -2.38 -9.03 21.37
N ASP A 458 -3.22 -9.70 20.55
CA ASP A 458 -4.14 -10.73 21.04
C ASP A 458 -3.49 -12.12 20.97
N VAL A 459 -2.58 -12.36 20.02
CA VAL A 459 -1.85 -13.62 19.84
C VAL A 459 -0.67 -13.73 20.82
N LEU A 460 0.15 -12.69 20.96
CA LEU A 460 1.37 -12.70 21.77
C LEU A 460 1.09 -12.66 23.28
N THR A 461 0.45 -13.70 23.79
CA THR A 461 0.13 -13.86 25.22
C THR A 461 1.18 -14.71 25.94
N SER A 462 1.19 -14.70 27.28
CA SER A 462 2.06 -15.58 28.08
C SER A 462 1.84 -17.04 27.73
N SER A 463 0.57 -17.48 27.60
CA SER A 463 0.25 -18.85 27.22
C SER A 463 0.72 -19.21 25.80
N PHE A 464 0.77 -18.24 24.88
CA PHE A 464 1.32 -18.45 23.55
C PHE A 464 2.83 -18.71 23.63
N PHE A 465 3.56 -17.93 24.41
CA PHE A 465 4.99 -18.14 24.64
C PHE A 465 5.27 -19.46 25.36
N ASP A 466 4.43 -19.86 26.34
CA ASP A 466 4.57 -21.14 27.06
C ASP A 466 4.39 -22.32 26.09
N SER A 467 3.49 -22.21 25.11
CA SER A 467 3.21 -23.28 24.13
C SER A 467 4.21 -23.34 22.99
N ASN A 468 4.73 -22.19 22.54
CA ASN A 468 5.55 -22.08 21.34
C ASN A 468 7.03 -21.82 21.64
N GLY A 469 7.40 -21.54 22.89
CA GLY A 469 8.73 -21.07 23.30
C GLY A 469 8.87 -19.56 23.17
N LYS A 470 9.66 -18.95 24.06
CA LYS A 470 10.00 -17.53 23.95
C LYS A 470 10.95 -17.31 22.77
N PRO A 471 10.80 -16.20 22.04
CA PRO A 471 11.71 -15.91 20.93
C PRO A 471 13.11 -15.54 21.44
N ASP A 472 14.14 -16.12 20.83
CA ASP A 472 15.52 -15.64 20.94
C ASP A 472 15.75 -14.43 20.04
N VAL A 473 15.11 -14.42 18.87
CA VAL A 473 15.17 -13.37 17.88
C VAL A 473 13.76 -13.03 17.39
N ILE A 474 13.47 -11.74 17.26
CA ILE A 474 12.28 -11.26 16.55
C ILE A 474 12.71 -10.57 15.28
N ILE A 475 12.08 -10.91 14.15
CA ILE A 475 12.11 -10.15 12.90
C ILE A 475 10.74 -9.52 12.73
N THR A 476 10.67 -8.25 12.39
CA THR A 476 9.39 -7.55 12.24
C THR A 476 9.42 -6.60 11.05
N ASP A 477 8.39 -6.67 10.20
CA ASP A 477 8.17 -5.77 9.05
C ASP A 477 6.76 -5.18 9.10
N PRO A 478 6.50 -4.26 10.05
CA PRO A 478 5.17 -3.71 10.27
C PRO A 478 4.73 -2.76 9.15
N PRO A 479 3.42 -2.44 9.03
CA PRO A 479 2.91 -1.47 8.08
C PRO A 479 3.49 -0.07 8.31
N ARG A 480 3.28 0.86 7.36
CA ARG A 480 3.81 2.25 7.40
C ARG A 480 3.53 3.02 8.69
N ALA A 481 2.51 2.66 9.45
CA ALA A 481 2.18 3.26 10.74
C ALA A 481 3.15 2.88 11.87
N GLY A 482 4.00 1.87 11.65
CA GLY A 482 4.81 1.24 12.67
C GLY A 482 4.02 0.27 13.55
N MET A 483 4.61 -0.17 14.64
CA MET A 483 3.97 -1.05 15.61
C MET A 483 3.07 -0.27 16.58
N HIS A 484 2.04 -0.94 17.09
CA HIS A 484 1.27 -0.43 18.21
C HIS A 484 2.12 -0.46 19.49
N GLU A 485 1.96 0.53 20.37
CA GLU A 485 2.75 0.62 21.61
C GLU A 485 2.61 -0.62 22.50
N ASP A 486 1.44 -1.24 22.53
CA ASP A 486 1.23 -2.46 23.33
C ASP A 486 2.00 -3.65 22.75
N VAL A 487 2.13 -3.76 21.42
CA VAL A 487 2.98 -4.79 20.79
C VAL A 487 4.44 -4.59 21.17
N ILE A 488 4.92 -3.34 21.17
CA ILE A 488 6.29 -2.99 21.62
C ILE A 488 6.52 -3.43 23.06
N LYS A 489 5.56 -3.18 23.97
CA LYS A 489 5.64 -3.59 25.38
C LYS A 489 5.68 -5.13 25.53
N ILE A 490 4.88 -5.83 24.73
CA ILE A 490 4.87 -7.31 24.75
C ILE A 490 6.21 -7.87 24.27
N ILE A 491 6.76 -7.32 23.19
CA ILE A 491 8.08 -7.70 22.67
C ILE A 491 9.16 -7.44 23.72
N ALA A 492 9.17 -6.27 24.35
CA ALA A 492 10.13 -5.93 25.40
C ALA A 492 10.02 -6.89 26.60
N ALA A 493 8.80 -7.27 27.01
CA ALA A 493 8.56 -8.23 28.10
C ALA A 493 8.95 -9.67 27.72
N ALA A 494 8.82 -10.09 26.46
CA ALA A 494 9.32 -11.36 25.95
C ALA A 494 10.85 -11.43 26.00
N ALA A 495 11.50 -10.25 25.95
CA ALA A 495 12.93 -10.03 26.12
C ALA A 495 13.83 -10.85 25.15
N PRO A 496 13.57 -10.85 23.82
CA PRO A 496 14.47 -11.51 22.88
C PRO A 496 15.88 -10.88 22.93
N ASP A 497 16.90 -11.68 22.61
CA ASP A 497 18.27 -11.15 22.57
C ASP A 497 18.50 -10.14 21.45
N LYS A 498 17.75 -10.31 20.35
CA LYS A 498 17.83 -9.46 19.17
C LYS A 498 16.45 -9.15 18.60
N ILE A 499 16.30 -7.94 18.07
CA ILE A 499 15.15 -7.55 17.24
C ILE A 499 15.71 -7.00 15.92
N VAL A 500 15.32 -7.60 14.81
CA VAL A 500 15.59 -7.10 13.46
C VAL A 500 14.33 -6.39 12.98
N TYR A 501 14.41 -5.06 12.89
CA TYR A 501 13.29 -4.22 12.54
C TYR A 501 13.44 -3.69 11.11
N ILE A 502 12.65 -4.21 10.18
CA ILE A 502 12.52 -3.75 8.79
C ILE A 502 11.42 -2.70 8.74
N SER A 503 11.58 -1.61 7.99
CA SER A 503 10.54 -0.60 7.85
C SER A 503 10.65 0.23 6.58
N CYS A 504 9.53 0.42 5.91
CA CYS A 504 9.38 1.36 4.79
C CYS A 504 9.17 2.82 5.23
N ASN A 505 9.17 3.10 6.54
CA ASN A 505 8.98 4.44 7.10
C ASN A 505 9.95 4.71 8.25
N PRO A 506 11.12 5.32 7.98
CA PRO A 506 12.11 5.61 9.01
C PRO A 506 11.59 6.47 10.17
N SER A 507 10.54 7.28 9.95
CA SER A 507 9.99 8.14 10.99
C SER A 507 9.23 7.34 12.07
N THR A 508 8.36 6.40 11.65
CA THR A 508 7.65 5.53 12.60
C THR A 508 8.57 4.51 13.22
N GLN A 509 9.52 3.97 12.45
CA GLN A 509 10.57 3.10 12.98
C GLN A 509 11.37 3.80 14.08
N SER A 510 11.79 5.05 13.87
CA SER A 510 12.54 5.82 14.86
C SER A 510 11.74 6.05 16.14
N ARG A 511 10.43 6.32 16.04
CA ARG A 511 9.52 6.42 17.19
C ARG A 511 9.47 5.11 17.98
N ASP A 512 9.33 4.00 17.28
CA ASP A 512 9.21 2.68 17.91
C ASP A 512 10.53 2.26 18.57
N ILE A 513 11.68 2.54 17.92
CA ILE A 513 13.01 2.29 18.48
C ILE A 513 13.22 3.10 19.76
N GLN A 514 12.74 4.35 19.82
CA GLN A 514 12.78 5.15 21.04
C GLN A 514 12.06 4.46 22.21
N LEU A 515 10.93 3.79 21.95
CA LEU A 515 10.19 3.05 22.98
C LEU A 515 10.94 1.80 23.48
N PHE A 516 11.82 1.21 22.66
CA PHE A 516 12.69 0.11 23.06
C PHE A 516 13.97 0.55 23.79
N SER A 517 14.32 1.84 23.79
CA SER A 517 15.65 2.32 24.20
C SER A 517 16.03 2.05 25.65
N GLY A 518 15.07 1.77 26.53
CA GLY A 518 15.31 1.33 27.90
C GLY A 518 16.00 -0.03 27.98
N ASP A 519 15.50 -0.99 27.18
CA ASP A 519 15.91 -2.39 27.23
C ASP A 519 16.86 -2.77 26.10
N TYR A 520 16.89 -2.00 24.99
CA TYR A 520 17.67 -2.30 23.79
C TYR A 520 18.51 -1.12 23.36
N PHE A 521 19.57 -1.42 22.61
CA PHE A 521 20.37 -0.42 21.92
C PHE A 521 20.49 -0.75 20.42
N VAL A 522 20.68 0.27 19.59
CA VAL A 522 20.90 0.10 18.15
C VAL A 522 22.30 -0.42 17.92
N LYS A 523 22.41 -1.62 17.34
CA LYS A 523 23.70 -2.27 17.03
C LYS A 523 24.14 -2.05 15.60
N ALA A 524 23.21 -2.04 14.64
CA ALA A 524 23.49 -1.82 13.23
C ALA A 524 22.28 -1.18 12.53
N VAL A 525 22.55 -0.43 11.47
CA VAL A 525 21.54 0.22 10.63
C VAL A 525 21.97 0.08 9.17
N GLN A 526 21.09 -0.50 8.33
CA GLN A 526 21.31 -0.66 6.90
C GLN A 526 20.12 -0.10 6.13
N PRO A 527 20.24 1.08 5.53
CA PRO A 527 19.26 1.58 4.59
C PRO A 527 19.31 0.81 3.27
N VAL A 528 18.14 0.61 2.62
CA VAL A 528 18.02 -0.13 1.35
C VAL A 528 17.11 0.63 0.40
N ASP A 529 17.55 0.84 -0.83
CA ASP A 529 16.71 1.41 -1.87
C ASP A 529 15.91 0.34 -2.61
N MET A 530 14.68 0.10 -2.16
CA MET A 530 13.75 -0.83 -2.83
C MET A 530 13.11 -0.23 -4.08
N PHE A 531 13.00 1.10 -4.17
CA PHE A 531 12.20 1.79 -5.18
C PHE A 531 12.94 2.98 -5.79
N PRO A 532 13.90 2.73 -6.71
CA PRO A 532 14.58 3.79 -7.47
C PRO A 532 13.60 4.80 -8.08
N HIS A 533 14.03 6.05 -8.23
CA HIS A 533 13.25 7.18 -8.73
C HIS A 533 12.06 7.62 -7.86
N THR A 534 11.88 7.00 -6.70
CA THR A 534 10.90 7.42 -5.69
C THR A 534 11.62 7.87 -4.41
N HIS A 535 10.88 8.51 -3.50
CA HIS A 535 11.40 8.89 -2.18
C HIS A 535 11.31 7.77 -1.14
N HIS A 536 10.71 6.65 -1.50
CA HIS A 536 10.56 5.52 -0.58
C HIS A 536 11.90 4.86 -0.30
N ILE A 537 12.07 4.46 0.93
CA ILE A 537 13.26 3.79 1.43
C ILE A 537 12.83 2.70 2.41
N GLU A 538 13.51 1.57 2.35
CA GLU A 538 13.48 0.56 3.40
C GLU A 538 14.70 0.75 4.31
N ASN A 539 14.53 0.41 5.58
CA ASN A 539 15.62 0.48 6.54
C ASN A 539 15.57 -0.73 7.49
N VAL A 540 16.67 -1.43 7.61
CA VAL A 540 16.83 -2.56 8.53
C VAL A 540 17.65 -2.10 9.74
N VAL A 541 17.11 -2.27 10.93
CA VAL A 541 17.79 -1.93 12.19
C VAL A 541 17.91 -3.19 13.05
N LEU A 542 19.13 -3.48 13.49
CA LEU A 542 19.39 -4.48 14.50
C LEU A 542 19.39 -3.84 15.89
N LEU A 543 18.47 -4.22 16.72
CA LEU A 543 18.46 -3.90 18.14
C LEU A 543 19.02 -5.09 18.94
N LYS A 544 19.90 -4.83 19.90
CA LYS A 544 20.39 -5.83 20.86
C LYS A 544 19.95 -5.48 22.28
N ARG A 545 19.56 -6.51 23.03
CA ARG A 545 19.17 -6.36 24.42
C ARG A 545 20.38 -5.85 25.25
N ARG A 546 20.12 -4.93 26.16
CA ARG A 546 21.09 -4.50 27.17
C ARG A 546 21.26 -5.62 28.18
N VAL A 547 22.50 -6.06 28.41
CA VAL A 547 22.83 -6.98 29.51
C VAL A 547 22.90 -6.11 30.75
N SER A 548 22.00 -6.37 31.72
CA SER A 548 22.00 -5.73 33.05
C SER A 548 23.16 -6.22 33.89
#